data_b8d859aca4a6231ced38de7828259410
#
_entry.id   b8d859aca4a6231ced38de7828259410
#
_cell.length_a   1.000
_cell.length_b   1.000
_cell.length_c   1.000
_cell.angle_alpha   90.00
_cell.angle_beta   90.00
_cell.angle_gamma   90.00
#
_symmetry.space_group_name_H-M   'P 1'
#
loop_
_entity.id
_entity.type
_entity.pdbx_description
1 polymer ?
#
loop_
_entity_poly.entity_id
_entity_poly.type
_entity_poly.pdbx_seq_one_letter_code
_entity_poly.pdbx_strand_id
1 'polypeptide(L)' 'MPTPPKKLRKQYANSDYPNVVLRFEDGHEIEILKGAGKTFDCYAGETIKILAMYDKTSKERELVKTLKADEFPNA' A
#
# COMPACT_ATOMS: atom_id res chain seq x y z
N MET A 1 27.87 2.42 -12.06
CA MET A 1 26.84 1.55 -11.47
C MET A 1 25.68 2.38 -10.94
N PRO A 2 24.44 2.01 -11.23
CA PRO A 2 23.33 2.75 -10.68
C PRO A 2 23.28 2.59 -9.16
N THR A 3 22.95 3.68 -8.48
CA THR A 3 22.76 3.66 -7.03
C THR A 3 21.50 2.85 -6.71
N PRO A 4 21.53 1.89 -5.76
CA PRO A 4 20.32 1.18 -5.40
C PRO A 4 19.26 2.15 -4.85
N PRO A 5 17.97 1.89 -5.08
CA PRO A 5 16.92 2.75 -4.56
C PRO A 5 16.99 2.83 -3.04
N LYS A 6 16.72 4.01 -2.51
CA LYS A 6 16.70 4.21 -1.06
C LYS A 6 15.50 3.51 -0.47
N LYS A 7 15.72 2.72 0.58
CA LYS A 7 14.65 2.05 1.32
C LYS A 7 14.00 3.04 2.28
N LEU A 8 12.67 3.11 2.23
CA LEU A 8 11.88 4.02 3.05
C LEU A 8 10.96 3.21 3.97
N ARG A 9 10.70 3.75 5.16
CA ARG A 9 9.70 3.18 6.05
C ARG A 9 8.52 4.13 6.13
N LYS A 10 7.37 3.65 5.69
CA LYS A 10 6.15 4.44 5.56
C LYS A 10 5.00 3.78 6.30
N GLN A 11 3.88 4.50 6.43
CA GLN A 11 2.68 3.98 7.07
C GLN A 11 1.45 4.38 6.28
N TYR A 12 0.39 3.60 6.45
CA TYR A 12 -0.91 3.90 5.87
C TYR A 12 -2.01 3.48 6.84
N ALA A 13 -3.00 4.36 7.02
CA ALA A 13 -4.16 4.08 7.86
C ALA A 13 -5.41 3.99 6.99
N ASN A 14 -6.20 2.93 7.18
CA ASN A 14 -7.43 2.70 6.43
C ASN A 14 -8.63 3.13 7.26
N SER A 15 -9.18 4.32 6.96
CA SER A 15 -10.37 4.83 7.65
C SER A 15 -11.64 4.77 6.81
N ASP A 16 -11.52 4.64 5.49
CA ASP A 16 -12.64 4.84 4.56
C ASP A 16 -13.21 3.57 3.95
N TYR A 17 -12.43 2.48 3.92
CA TYR A 17 -12.82 1.24 3.23
C TYR A 17 -12.86 0.07 4.21
N PRO A 18 -13.72 -0.95 3.94
CA PRO A 18 -13.79 -2.12 4.84
C PRO A 18 -12.45 -2.83 4.98
N ASN A 19 -11.76 -3.07 3.88
CA ASN A 19 -10.41 -3.60 3.86
C ASN A 19 -9.67 -2.99 2.67
N VAL A 20 -8.38 -2.79 2.84
CA VAL A 20 -7.52 -2.23 1.80
C VAL A 20 -6.33 -3.17 1.61
N VAL A 21 -5.91 -3.32 0.37
CA VAL A 21 -4.70 -4.05 0.03
C VAL A 21 -3.74 -3.08 -0.66
N LEU A 22 -2.52 -3.03 -0.16
CA LEU A 22 -1.44 -2.29 -0.81
C LEU A 22 -0.65 -3.27 -1.67
N ARG A 23 -0.60 -3.03 -2.97
CA ARG A 23 0.15 -3.87 -3.91
C ARG A 23 1.41 -3.15 -4.34
N PHE A 24 2.54 -3.79 -4.15
CA PHE A 24 3.85 -3.24 -4.46
C PHE A 24 4.32 -3.69 -5.85
N GLU A 25 5.36 -3.03 -6.37
CA GLU A 25 5.85 -3.33 -7.71
C GLU A 25 6.42 -4.74 -7.86
N ASP A 26 6.91 -5.33 -6.77
CA ASP A 26 7.41 -6.71 -6.79
C ASP A 26 6.29 -7.76 -6.73
N GLY A 27 5.04 -7.31 -6.58
CA GLY A 27 3.88 -8.18 -6.55
C GLY A 27 3.40 -8.57 -5.17
N HIS A 28 4.15 -8.26 -4.11
CA HIS A 28 3.66 -8.60 -2.77
C HIS A 28 2.55 -7.62 -2.33
N GLU A 29 1.71 -8.08 -1.40
CA GLU A 29 0.55 -7.33 -0.95
C GLU A 29 0.49 -7.31 0.58
N ILE A 30 -0.04 -6.20 1.11
CA ILE A 30 -0.30 -6.05 2.55
C ILE A 30 -1.76 -5.71 2.71
N GLU A 31 -2.48 -6.46 3.55
CA GLU A 31 -3.87 -6.20 3.87
C GLU A 31 -3.98 -5.31 5.11
N ILE A 32 -4.85 -4.29 5.03
CA ILE A 32 -5.09 -3.36 6.15
C ILE A 32 -6.59 -3.31 6.41
N LEU A 33 -7.00 -3.75 7.58
CA LEU A 33 -8.41 -3.77 7.98
C LEU A 33 -8.91 -2.35 8.25
N LYS A 34 -10.23 -2.18 8.19
CA LYS A 34 -10.86 -0.89 8.48
C LYS A 34 -10.51 -0.44 9.90
N GLY A 35 -10.10 0.81 10.02
CA GLY A 35 -9.71 1.39 11.30
C GLY A 35 -8.28 1.03 11.73
N ALA A 36 -7.58 0.20 10.96
CA ALA A 36 -6.22 -0.19 11.28
C ALA A 36 -5.21 0.62 10.48
N GLY A 37 -3.99 0.68 10.99
CA GLY A 37 -2.85 1.24 10.27
C GLY A 37 -1.72 0.23 10.28
N LYS A 38 -0.88 0.28 9.26
CA LYS A 38 0.32 -0.57 9.19
C LYS A 38 1.49 0.22 8.69
N THR A 39 2.65 -0.12 9.21
CA THR A 39 3.93 0.36 8.69
C THR A 39 4.46 -0.65 7.69
N PHE A 40 5.20 -0.18 6.70
CA PHE A 40 5.76 -1.05 5.67
C PHE A 40 7.03 -0.44 5.12
N ASP A 41 7.85 -1.29 4.53
CA ASP A 41 9.07 -0.87 3.84
C ASP A 41 8.79 -0.77 2.35
N CYS A 42 9.34 0.25 1.71
CA CYS A 42 9.23 0.44 0.27
C CYS A 42 10.48 1.16 -0.22
N TYR A 43 10.58 1.34 -1.52
CA TYR A 43 11.73 2.02 -2.11
C TYR A 43 11.33 3.38 -2.66
N ALA A 44 12.24 4.33 -2.58
CA ALA A 44 12.01 5.67 -3.12
C ALA A 44 11.60 5.60 -4.60
N GLY A 45 10.51 6.28 -4.96
CA GLY A 45 9.99 6.27 -6.32
C GLY A 45 9.14 5.06 -6.69
N GLU A 46 8.98 4.09 -5.78
CA GLU A 46 8.15 2.93 -6.03
C GLU A 46 6.68 3.33 -6.17
N THR A 47 5.97 2.72 -7.13
CA THR A 47 4.54 2.92 -7.31
C THR A 47 3.78 1.88 -6.51
N ILE A 48 2.87 2.32 -5.64
CA ILE A 48 2.09 1.44 -4.78
C ILE A 48 0.61 1.64 -5.11
N LYS A 49 -0.09 0.55 -5.40
CA LYS A 49 -1.51 0.58 -5.72
C LYS A 49 -2.32 0.31 -4.46
N ILE A 50 -3.35 1.12 -4.25
CA ILE A 50 -4.29 0.94 -3.13
C ILE A 50 -5.58 0.38 -3.70
N LEU A 51 -5.95 -0.83 -3.26
CA LEU A 51 -7.12 -1.55 -3.75
C LEU A 51 -8.07 -1.76 -2.59
N ALA A 52 -9.36 -1.50 -2.83
CA ALA A 52 -10.39 -1.75 -1.85
C ALA A 52 -10.98 -3.14 -2.04
N MET A 53 -11.24 -3.82 -0.93
CA MET A 53 -11.82 -5.14 -0.90
C MET A 53 -13.11 -5.06 -0.08
N TYR A 54 -14.24 -4.95 -0.77
CA TYR A 54 -15.54 -4.74 -0.12
C TYR A 54 -16.15 -6.01 0.46
N ASP A 55 -15.75 -7.17 -0.06
CA ASP A 55 -16.27 -8.47 0.37
C ASP A 55 -15.10 -9.42 0.61
N LYS A 56 -15.00 -9.96 1.83
CA LYS A 56 -13.94 -10.88 2.18
C LYS A 56 -14.02 -12.21 1.43
N THR A 57 -15.20 -12.58 0.96
CA THR A 57 -15.37 -13.84 0.22
C THR A 57 -15.09 -13.67 -1.27
N SER A 58 -15.12 -12.45 -1.77
CA SER A 58 -14.82 -12.14 -3.16
C SER A 58 -13.33 -11.87 -3.35
N LYS A 59 -12.80 -12.35 -4.45
CA LYS A 59 -11.43 -12.03 -4.85
C LYS A 59 -11.35 -10.72 -5.61
N GLU A 60 -12.50 -10.09 -5.86
CA GLU A 60 -12.54 -8.82 -6.59
C GLU A 60 -11.99 -7.70 -5.73
N ARG A 61 -11.17 -6.87 -6.35
CA ARG A 61 -10.59 -5.70 -5.72
C ARG A 61 -10.72 -4.52 -6.65
N GLU A 62 -11.08 -3.38 -6.09
CA GLU A 62 -11.24 -2.15 -6.85
C GLU A 62 -10.04 -1.24 -6.62
N LEU A 63 -9.41 -0.80 -7.69
CA LEU A 63 -8.31 0.16 -7.59
C LEU A 63 -8.87 1.51 -7.14
N VAL A 64 -8.48 1.94 -5.94
CA VAL A 64 -8.92 3.22 -5.38
C VAL A 64 -8.02 4.34 -5.86
N LYS A 65 -6.73 4.16 -5.73
CA LYS A 65 -5.75 5.14 -6.19
C LYS A 65 -4.36 4.52 -6.27
N THR A 66 -3.48 5.23 -6.94
CA THR A 66 -2.08 4.85 -7.07
C THR A 66 -1.24 5.98 -6.48
N LEU A 67 -0.33 5.65 -5.58
CA LEU A 67 0.56 6.61 -4.94
C LEU A 67 2.01 6.19 -5.11
N LYS A 68 2.89 7.17 -5.12
CA LYS A 68 4.33 6.91 -5.02
C LYS A 68 4.71 6.73 -3.55
N ALA A 69 5.79 5.99 -3.31
CA ALA A 69 6.27 5.76 -1.96
C ALA A 69 6.45 7.06 -1.17
N ASP A 70 6.91 8.13 -1.83
CA ASP A 70 7.17 9.41 -1.19
C ASP A 70 5.90 10.12 -0.71
N GLU A 71 4.73 9.73 -1.24
CA GLU A 71 3.44 10.34 -0.89
C GLU A 71 2.83 9.76 0.37
N PHE A 72 3.37 8.66 0.88
CA PHE A 72 2.90 8.07 2.14
C PHE A 72 3.55 8.77 3.33
N PRO A 73 2.85 8.87 4.48
CA PRO A 73 3.46 9.42 5.68
C PRO A 73 4.64 8.57 6.16
N ASN A 74 5.62 9.20 6.76
CA ASN A 74 6.72 8.48 7.40
C ASN A 74 6.23 7.72 8.62
N ALA A 75 6.77 6.53 8.80
CA ALA A 75 6.45 5.74 9.99
C ALA A 75 7.22 6.24 11.20
#